data_ab60bf8314246b8d69ba42c0909d77d6
#
_entry.id   ab60bf8314246b8d69ba42c0909d77d6
#
_cell.length_a   1.000
_cell.length_b   1.000
_cell.length_c   1.000
_cell.angle_alpha   90.00
_cell.angle_beta   90.00
_cell.angle_gamma   90.00
#
_symmetry.space_group_name_H-M   'P 1'
#
loop_
_entity.id
_entity.type
_entity.pdbx_description
1 polymer ?
#
loop_
_entity_poly.entity_id
_entity_poly.type
_entity_poly.pdbx_seq_one_letter_code
_entity_poly.pdbx_strand_id
1 'polypeptide(L)'
;MPLYASFPGNARKIIFSAGCAYTGAMKKTFAAFLLPLLAVGCIAFFRVPDSTSAAAPTRLLLWIDLDEKSLTMYENGEAIRQYPIAAGARSTPSPIGVFRVSSRFIPDMSGFGTRFLGLSVSWGSYGIHGTNRPESIGRNASHGCIRMRVKDMEALFPAVPNGTKVAITGGPYGPLGWGRRTLREGDRGADVRQLQLRLMQRGLLWSGADGVFGPATRKAVVAARKELNLSPGDQADPALQERLGMILFE
;
A
#
# COMPACT_ATOMS: atom_id res chain seq x y z
N MET A 1 -22.15 -3.66 -8.44
CA MET A 1 -22.60 -3.25 -7.09
C MET A 1 -21.35 -2.95 -6.28
N PRO A 2 -21.12 -1.75 -5.76
CA PRO A 2 -20.00 -1.46 -4.88
C PRO A 2 -20.32 -1.93 -3.47
N LEU A 3 -19.42 -2.72 -2.89
CA LEU A 3 -19.47 -3.14 -1.48
C LEU A 3 -19.03 -1.97 -0.60
N TYR A 4 -19.94 -1.43 0.18
CA TYR A 4 -19.66 -0.45 1.22
C TYR A 4 -19.37 -1.18 2.52
N ALA A 5 -18.16 -1.03 3.05
CA ALA A 5 -17.86 -1.36 4.44
C ALA A 5 -18.07 -0.10 5.29
N SER A 6 -19.06 -0.12 6.18
CA SER A 6 -19.29 0.96 7.16
C SER A 6 -18.38 0.75 8.36
N PHE A 7 -17.56 1.75 8.68
CA PHE A 7 -16.74 1.78 9.90
C PHE A 7 -17.37 2.71 10.93
N PRO A 8 -17.44 2.35 12.20
CA PRO A 8 -17.88 3.25 13.25
C PRO A 8 -16.75 4.23 13.61
N GLY A 9 -17.01 5.52 13.45
CA GLY A 9 -16.11 6.61 13.84
C GLY A 9 -15.39 7.24 12.65
N ASN A 10 -15.84 8.41 12.23
CA ASN A 10 -15.28 9.39 11.27
C ASN A 10 -14.24 8.91 10.23
N ALA A 11 -14.52 7.82 9.53
CA ALA A 11 -13.66 7.31 8.49
C ALA A 11 -14.00 7.96 7.13
N ARG A 12 -13.04 8.65 6.55
CA ARG A 12 -13.11 9.13 5.16
C ARG A 12 -13.25 7.91 4.23
N LYS A 13 -14.27 7.91 3.37
CA LYS A 13 -14.59 6.83 2.43
C LYS A 13 -13.45 6.62 1.43
N ILE A 14 -12.85 5.44 1.42
CA ILE A 14 -11.91 5.02 0.37
C ILE A 14 -12.67 4.15 -0.62
N ILE A 15 -12.73 4.55 -1.89
CA ILE A 15 -13.39 3.81 -2.97
C ILE A 15 -12.34 2.96 -3.68
N PHE A 16 -12.47 1.63 -3.61
CA PHE A 16 -11.71 0.72 -4.46
C PHE A 16 -12.54 0.36 -5.70
N SER A 17 -12.04 0.69 -6.88
CA SER A 17 -12.59 0.27 -8.15
C SER A 17 -12.13 -1.16 -8.47
N ALA A 18 -13.07 -2.10 -8.54
CA ALA A 18 -12.82 -3.46 -9.00
C ALA A 18 -12.90 -3.50 -10.54
N GLY A 19 -11.87 -4.07 -11.17
CA GLY A 19 -11.78 -4.20 -12.62
C GLY A 19 -12.84 -5.13 -13.21
N CYS A 20 -13.27 -4.78 -14.40
CA CYS A 20 -14.29 -5.39 -15.24
C CYS A 20 -13.93 -6.85 -15.62
N ALA A 21 -14.83 -7.80 -15.33
CA ALA A 21 -14.78 -9.16 -15.85
C ALA A 21 -15.58 -9.24 -17.16
N TYR A 22 -14.91 -9.65 -18.22
CA TYR A 22 -15.49 -9.87 -19.55
C TYR A 22 -16.11 -11.27 -19.58
N THR A 23 -17.44 -11.38 -19.68
CA THR A 23 -18.17 -12.64 -19.89
C THR A 23 -18.66 -12.69 -21.33
N GLY A 24 -17.94 -13.41 -22.19
CA GLY A 24 -18.42 -13.78 -23.52
C GLY A 24 -19.28 -15.04 -23.46
N ALA A 25 -20.56 -14.92 -23.73
CA ALA A 25 -21.48 -16.06 -23.86
C ALA A 25 -21.46 -16.59 -25.29
N MET A 26 -20.98 -17.81 -25.48
CA MET A 26 -21.17 -18.57 -26.74
C MET A 26 -22.36 -19.54 -26.58
N LYS A 27 -23.44 -19.27 -27.32
CA LYS A 27 -24.55 -20.21 -27.52
C LYS A 27 -24.12 -21.31 -28.49
N LYS A 28 -24.23 -22.57 -28.10
CA LYS A 28 -24.26 -23.72 -29.03
C LYS A 28 -25.50 -24.56 -28.74
N THR A 29 -26.39 -24.53 -29.71
CA THR A 29 -27.53 -25.44 -29.87
C THR A 29 -27.02 -26.83 -30.26
N PHE A 30 -27.46 -27.88 -29.55
CA PHE A 30 -27.41 -29.26 -30.05
C PHE A 30 -28.72 -29.97 -29.84
N ALA A 31 -29.13 -30.62 -30.93
CA ALA A 31 -30.40 -31.31 -31.11
C ALA A 31 -30.49 -32.62 -30.33
N ALA A 32 -31.72 -32.97 -29.98
CA ALA A 32 -32.10 -34.19 -29.32
C ALA A 32 -31.94 -35.43 -30.22
N PHE A 33 -31.46 -36.53 -29.62
CA PHE A 33 -31.71 -37.90 -30.10
C PHE A 33 -32.13 -38.75 -28.91
N LEU A 34 -33.36 -39.26 -28.99
CA LEU A 34 -33.94 -40.24 -28.06
C LEU A 34 -33.50 -41.65 -28.47
N LEU A 35 -33.02 -42.44 -27.52
CA LEU A 35 -33.15 -43.93 -27.55
C LEU A 35 -33.13 -44.45 -26.10
N PRO A 36 -34.07 -45.33 -25.70
CA PRO A 36 -34.08 -45.89 -24.38
C PRO A 36 -33.33 -47.23 -24.35
N LEU A 37 -32.42 -47.42 -23.39
CA LEU A 37 -31.96 -48.75 -23.03
C LEU A 37 -31.98 -48.94 -21.51
N LEU A 38 -32.87 -49.83 -21.10
CA LEU A 38 -32.93 -50.38 -19.75
C LEU A 38 -31.64 -51.12 -19.42
N ALA A 39 -30.92 -50.70 -18.39
CA ALA A 39 -29.92 -51.53 -17.73
C ALA A 39 -30.02 -51.29 -16.20
N VAL A 40 -30.52 -52.31 -15.54
CA VAL A 40 -30.43 -52.49 -14.09
C VAL A 40 -28.95 -52.64 -13.74
N GLY A 41 -28.39 -51.69 -13.01
CA GLY A 41 -26.98 -51.75 -12.58
C GLY A 41 -26.81 -51.10 -11.22
N CYS A 42 -26.27 -51.85 -10.29
CA CYS A 42 -25.93 -51.53 -8.90
C CYS A 42 -25.48 -50.10 -8.68
N ILE A 43 -26.22 -49.35 -7.87
CA ILE A 43 -25.78 -48.09 -7.32
C ILE A 43 -24.75 -48.39 -6.23
N ALA A 44 -23.47 -48.51 -6.64
CA ALA A 44 -22.37 -48.37 -5.71
C ALA A 44 -22.32 -46.91 -5.23
N PHE A 45 -22.71 -46.65 -4.00
CA PHE A 45 -22.45 -45.34 -3.36
C PHE A 45 -20.94 -45.12 -3.28
N PHE A 46 -20.34 -44.54 -4.31
CA PHE A 46 -19.04 -43.94 -4.19
C PHE A 46 -19.21 -42.72 -3.28
N ARG A 47 -18.89 -42.90 -2.00
CA ARG A 47 -18.69 -41.80 -1.08
C ARG A 47 -17.50 -41.00 -1.61
N VAL A 48 -17.77 -39.92 -2.33
CA VAL A 48 -16.75 -38.92 -2.66
C VAL A 48 -16.21 -38.42 -1.30
N PRO A 49 -14.92 -38.58 -1.01
CA PRO A 49 -14.39 -38.03 0.23
C PRO A 49 -14.63 -36.51 0.17
N ASP A 50 -15.24 -35.99 1.24
CA ASP A 50 -15.38 -34.54 1.42
C ASP A 50 -14.05 -33.91 1.14
N SER A 51 -14.02 -33.10 0.07
CA SER A 51 -12.86 -32.27 -0.26
C SER A 51 -12.58 -31.45 0.97
N THR A 52 -11.51 -31.76 1.66
CA THR A 52 -11.01 -30.97 2.80
C THR A 52 -10.93 -29.54 2.28
N SER A 53 -11.87 -28.71 2.69
CA SER A 53 -11.89 -27.29 2.33
C SER A 53 -10.58 -26.70 2.82
N ALA A 54 -9.63 -26.57 1.93
CA ALA A 54 -8.42 -25.83 2.23
C ALA A 54 -8.87 -24.43 2.66
N ALA A 55 -8.65 -24.10 3.94
CA ALA A 55 -9.00 -22.80 4.48
C ALA A 55 -8.45 -21.73 3.55
N ALA A 56 -9.31 -20.81 3.11
CA ALA A 56 -8.89 -19.72 2.23
C ALA A 56 -7.70 -19.00 2.89
N PRO A 57 -6.67 -18.63 2.13
CA PRO A 57 -5.48 -18.02 2.70
C PRO A 57 -5.87 -16.77 3.49
N THR A 58 -5.49 -16.74 4.75
CA THR A 58 -5.76 -15.64 5.67
C THR A 58 -5.25 -14.32 5.06
N ARG A 59 -6.15 -13.36 4.85
CA ARG A 59 -5.81 -12.05 4.29
C ARG A 59 -5.46 -11.10 5.42
N LEU A 60 -4.16 -10.95 5.66
CA LEU A 60 -3.63 -10.04 6.66
C LEU A 60 -3.32 -8.67 6.04
N LEU A 61 -3.73 -7.58 6.73
CA LEU A 61 -3.42 -6.20 6.39
C LEU A 61 -3.02 -5.46 7.66
N LEU A 62 -1.92 -4.72 7.61
CA LEU A 62 -1.61 -3.70 8.59
C LEU A 62 -2.04 -2.34 8.04
N TRP A 63 -2.93 -1.66 8.74
CA TRP A 63 -3.30 -0.29 8.43
C TRP A 63 -2.69 0.65 9.45
N ILE A 64 -1.89 1.59 8.98
CA ILE A 64 -1.21 2.60 9.79
C ILE A 64 -1.84 3.95 9.48
N ASP A 65 -2.47 4.52 10.49
CA ASP A 65 -3.02 5.86 10.45
C ASP A 65 -2.04 6.82 11.15
N LEU A 66 -1.45 7.71 10.35
CA LEU A 66 -0.46 8.66 10.84
C LEU A 66 -1.08 9.87 11.56
N ASP A 67 -2.38 10.13 11.37
CA ASP A 67 -3.10 11.17 12.11
C ASP A 67 -3.44 10.67 13.50
N GLU A 68 -4.06 9.49 13.60
CA GLU A 68 -4.46 8.86 14.85
C GLU A 68 -3.28 8.23 15.62
N LYS A 69 -2.09 8.16 15.03
CA LYS A 69 -0.91 7.48 15.60
C LYS A 69 -1.21 6.03 16.00
N SER A 70 -1.89 5.32 15.10
CA SER A 70 -2.31 3.95 15.33
C SER A 70 -1.87 3.00 14.22
N LEU A 71 -1.62 1.74 14.60
CA LEU A 71 -1.47 0.60 13.70
C LEU A 71 -2.59 -0.38 14.02
N THR A 72 -3.46 -0.64 13.06
CA THR A 72 -4.53 -1.64 13.18
C THR A 72 -4.21 -2.86 12.31
N MET A 73 -4.25 -4.03 12.92
CA MET A 73 -4.10 -5.30 12.25
C MET A 73 -5.49 -5.83 11.87
N TYR A 74 -5.68 -6.07 10.57
CA TYR A 74 -6.89 -6.67 10.02
C TYR A 74 -6.62 -8.09 9.57
N GLU A 75 -7.52 -8.99 9.87
CA GLU A 75 -7.56 -10.36 9.37
C GLU A 75 -8.89 -10.60 8.67
N ASN A 76 -8.85 -11.00 7.39
CA ASN A 76 -10.03 -11.23 6.54
C ASN A 76 -11.03 -10.04 6.48
N GLY A 77 -10.53 -8.82 6.69
CA GLY A 77 -11.31 -7.59 6.68
C GLY A 77 -11.82 -7.14 8.05
N GLU A 78 -11.63 -7.93 9.10
CA GLU A 78 -11.99 -7.58 10.47
C GLU A 78 -10.77 -7.03 11.23
N ALA A 79 -10.98 -5.95 11.99
CA ALA A 79 -9.96 -5.38 12.86
C ALA A 79 -9.79 -6.26 14.11
N ILE A 80 -8.63 -6.89 14.24
CA ILE A 80 -8.37 -7.84 15.35
C ILE A 80 -7.51 -7.25 16.45
N ARG A 81 -6.65 -6.27 16.15
CA ARG A 81 -5.82 -5.56 17.13
C ARG A 81 -5.45 -4.17 16.68
N GLN A 82 -5.30 -3.27 17.65
CA GLN A 82 -4.81 -1.92 17.43
C GLN A 82 -3.69 -1.60 18.42
N TYR A 83 -2.68 -0.86 17.95
CA TYR A 83 -1.51 -0.48 18.71
C TYR A 83 -1.21 1.01 18.52
N PRO A 84 -0.82 1.73 19.58
CA PRO A 84 -0.31 3.09 19.43
C PRO A 84 1.09 3.08 18.84
N ILE A 85 1.38 4.05 17.99
CA ILE A 85 2.66 4.17 17.29
C ILE A 85 3.28 5.56 17.44
N ALA A 86 4.57 5.69 17.05
CA ALA A 86 5.14 6.96 16.69
C ALA A 86 5.45 6.97 15.19
N ALA A 87 5.30 8.14 14.57
CA ALA A 87 5.54 8.37 13.16
C ALA A 87 6.77 9.25 12.92
N GLY A 88 7.14 9.44 11.64
CA GLY A 88 8.22 10.31 11.21
C GLY A 88 8.03 11.76 11.60
N ALA A 89 9.12 12.42 11.97
CA ALA A 89 9.17 13.85 12.20
C ALA A 89 8.92 14.63 10.90
N ARG A 90 8.65 15.92 11.01
CA ARG A 90 8.39 16.79 9.87
C ARG A 90 9.49 16.79 8.81
N SER A 91 10.76 16.75 9.24
CA SER A 91 11.93 16.67 8.35
C SER A 91 12.15 15.30 7.71
N THR A 92 11.58 14.26 8.31
CA THR A 92 11.72 12.86 7.88
C THR A 92 10.39 12.13 8.02
N PRO A 93 9.37 12.52 7.22
CA PRO A 93 8.03 11.97 7.35
C PRO A 93 7.98 10.48 7.02
N SER A 94 7.04 9.78 7.64
CA SER A 94 6.77 8.39 7.29
C SER A 94 6.26 8.28 5.85
N PRO A 95 6.59 7.19 5.13
CA PRO A 95 6.13 7.00 3.77
C PRO A 95 4.62 6.77 3.73
N ILE A 96 3.92 7.40 2.78
CA ILE A 96 2.49 7.20 2.56
C ILE A 96 2.29 6.35 1.33
N GLY A 97 1.42 5.34 1.43
CA GLY A 97 1.11 4.43 0.34
C GLY A 97 0.82 3.01 0.79
N VAL A 98 0.82 2.09 -0.17
CA VAL A 98 0.65 0.65 0.09
C VAL A 98 1.98 -0.04 -0.18
N PHE A 99 2.48 -0.72 0.83
CA PHE A 99 3.74 -1.44 0.82
C PHE A 99 3.51 -2.90 1.21
N ARG A 100 4.62 -3.66 1.28
CA ARG A 100 4.63 -5.01 1.84
C ARG A 100 5.75 -5.13 2.86
N VAL A 101 5.59 -6.05 3.79
CA VAL A 101 6.72 -6.50 4.62
C VAL A 101 7.71 -7.20 3.72
N SER A 102 8.91 -6.67 3.59
CA SER A 102 9.99 -7.18 2.72
C SER A 102 11.02 -8.00 3.47
N SER A 103 11.19 -7.73 4.77
CA SER A 103 12.13 -8.45 5.63
C SER A 103 11.65 -8.49 7.08
N ARG A 104 12.16 -9.47 7.83
CA ARG A 104 11.86 -9.66 9.25
C ARG A 104 13.14 -10.12 9.94
N PHE A 105 13.53 -9.41 10.99
CA PHE A 105 14.71 -9.78 11.75
C PHE A 105 14.68 -9.28 13.20
N ILE A 106 15.58 -9.81 13.98
CA ILE A 106 15.87 -9.36 15.35
C ILE A 106 17.07 -8.43 15.23
N PRO A 107 16.88 -7.11 15.49
CA PRO A 107 17.99 -6.18 15.40
C PRO A 107 18.98 -6.38 16.56
N ASP A 108 20.24 -6.19 16.27
CA ASP A 108 21.34 -6.16 17.24
C ASP A 108 21.58 -4.75 17.82
N MET A 109 20.90 -3.74 17.27
CA MET A 109 21.02 -2.34 17.69
C MET A 109 19.89 -1.93 18.64
N SER A 110 20.22 -1.34 19.78
CA SER A 110 19.29 -0.96 20.84
C SER A 110 18.18 0.03 20.42
N GLY A 111 18.43 0.84 19.39
CA GLY A 111 17.47 1.86 18.92
C GLY A 111 16.21 1.29 18.26
N PHE A 112 16.26 0.04 17.78
CA PHE A 112 15.16 -0.63 17.08
C PHE A 112 14.36 -1.60 17.95
N GLY A 113 14.63 -1.65 19.23
CA GLY A 113 14.01 -2.61 20.14
C GLY A 113 14.41 -4.06 19.80
N THR A 114 13.47 -4.99 19.94
CA THR A 114 13.74 -6.43 19.83
C THR A 114 13.26 -7.07 18.53
N ARG A 115 12.51 -6.35 17.70
CA ARG A 115 11.91 -6.86 16.44
C ARG A 115 11.81 -5.76 15.40
N PHE A 116 12.03 -6.14 14.12
CA PHE A 116 11.96 -5.24 12.98
C PHE A 116 11.23 -5.89 11.80
N LEU A 117 10.28 -5.17 11.22
CA LEU A 117 9.61 -5.49 9.95
C LEU A 117 10.01 -4.44 8.91
N GLY A 118 10.85 -4.81 7.95
CA GLY A 118 11.23 -3.94 6.84
C GLY A 118 10.08 -3.77 5.85
N LEU A 119 9.94 -2.60 5.27
CA LEU A 119 8.90 -2.27 4.29
C LEU A 119 9.49 -2.13 2.88
N SER A 120 8.73 -2.54 1.86
CA SER A 120 9.11 -2.46 0.45
C SER A 120 9.02 -1.04 -0.12
N VAL A 121 9.58 -0.07 0.59
CA VAL A 121 9.66 1.31 0.14
C VAL A 121 10.89 1.47 -0.74
N SER A 122 10.70 1.84 -2.02
CA SER A 122 11.78 1.87 -3.01
C SER A 122 12.74 3.05 -2.88
N TRP A 123 12.33 4.12 -2.19
CA TRP A 123 13.13 5.34 -2.06
C TRP A 123 13.88 5.47 -0.73
N GLY A 124 13.85 4.46 0.13
CA GLY A 124 14.57 4.49 1.41
C GLY A 124 14.33 3.25 2.26
N SER A 125 15.08 3.13 3.33
CA SER A 125 14.95 2.04 4.31
C SER A 125 13.96 2.42 5.38
N TYR A 126 12.76 1.85 5.31
CA TYR A 126 11.67 2.07 6.27
C TYR A 126 11.23 0.76 6.89
N GLY A 127 10.73 0.84 8.11
CA GLY A 127 10.22 -0.34 8.82
C GLY A 127 9.28 0.00 9.95
N ILE A 128 8.72 -1.06 10.54
CA ILE A 128 7.96 -1.05 11.79
C ILE A 128 8.82 -1.77 12.81
N HIS A 129 9.09 -1.15 13.95
CA HIS A 129 10.00 -1.72 14.94
C HIS A 129 9.67 -1.30 16.38
N GLY A 130 10.18 -2.02 17.35
CA GLY A 130 10.16 -1.60 18.74
C GLY A 130 11.01 -0.36 18.97
N THR A 131 10.80 0.33 20.09
CA THR A 131 11.63 1.49 20.44
C THR A 131 12.08 1.43 21.89
N ASN A 132 13.31 1.84 22.14
CA ASN A 132 13.82 2.12 23.49
C ASN A 132 13.43 3.52 24.02
N ARG A 133 12.62 4.28 23.24
CA ARG A 133 12.08 5.59 23.59
C ARG A 133 10.55 5.54 23.62
N PRO A 134 9.94 4.87 24.62
CA PRO A 134 8.50 4.68 24.70
C PRO A 134 7.72 6.01 24.81
N GLU A 135 8.34 7.07 25.30
CA GLU A 135 7.78 8.43 25.39
C GLU A 135 7.56 9.07 24.02
N SER A 136 8.16 8.52 22.95
CA SER A 136 7.94 8.97 21.58
C SER A 136 6.60 8.49 20.99
N ILE A 137 5.97 7.46 21.59
CA ILE A 137 4.69 6.93 21.12
C ILE A 137 3.59 8.00 21.21
N GLY A 138 2.80 8.10 20.15
CA GLY A 138 1.80 9.17 19.96
C GLY A 138 2.35 10.43 19.30
N ARG A 139 3.66 10.48 18.96
CA ARG A 139 4.31 11.67 18.42
C ARG A 139 4.90 11.44 17.02
N ASN A 140 5.19 12.56 16.33
CA ASN A 140 5.98 12.56 15.09
C ASN A 140 7.46 12.77 15.44
N ALA A 141 8.17 11.70 15.80
CA ALA A 141 9.50 11.76 16.42
C ALA A 141 10.54 10.81 15.83
N SER A 142 10.20 10.04 14.78
CA SER A 142 11.13 9.12 14.13
C SER A 142 11.80 9.74 12.89
N HIS A 143 12.77 9.02 12.32
CA HIS A 143 13.35 9.34 11.00
C HIS A 143 12.58 8.69 9.84
N GLY A 144 11.26 8.49 10.02
CA GLY A 144 10.35 7.95 9.02
C GLY A 144 9.86 6.53 9.31
N CYS A 145 10.59 5.73 10.07
CA CYS A 145 10.12 4.42 10.55
C CYS A 145 8.93 4.56 11.50
N ILE A 146 8.09 3.54 11.54
CA ILE A 146 6.98 3.42 12.49
C ILE A 146 7.52 2.77 13.78
N ARG A 147 7.40 3.48 14.89
CA ARG A 147 7.83 2.96 16.20
C ARG A 147 6.65 2.41 16.98
N MET A 148 6.86 1.28 17.64
CA MET A 148 5.93 0.66 18.58
C MET A 148 6.60 0.48 19.94
N ARG A 149 5.82 0.31 21.00
CA ARG A 149 6.38 -0.21 22.25
C ARG A 149 6.95 -1.59 22.00
N VAL A 150 8.04 -1.96 22.67
CA VAL A 150 8.70 -3.27 22.47
C VAL A 150 7.70 -4.42 22.65
N LYS A 151 6.90 -4.40 23.73
CA LYS A 151 5.88 -5.43 24.00
C LYS A 151 4.84 -5.56 22.90
N ASP A 152 4.42 -4.43 22.29
CA ASP A 152 3.41 -4.40 21.24
C ASP A 152 4.01 -4.95 19.92
N MET A 153 5.26 -4.63 19.65
CA MET A 153 5.99 -5.15 18.50
C MET A 153 6.27 -6.65 18.63
N GLU A 154 6.59 -7.14 19.82
CA GLU A 154 6.76 -8.56 20.10
C GLU A 154 5.46 -9.36 19.94
N ALA A 155 4.32 -8.76 20.28
CA ALA A 155 2.99 -9.36 20.07
C ALA A 155 2.58 -9.35 18.59
N LEU A 156 2.94 -8.31 17.83
CA LEU A 156 2.64 -8.19 16.40
C LEU A 156 3.50 -9.12 15.53
N PHE A 157 4.80 -9.18 15.82
CA PHE A 157 5.81 -9.78 14.95
C PHE A 157 5.53 -11.24 14.54
N PRO A 158 5.11 -12.17 15.43
CA PRO A 158 4.84 -13.55 15.06
C PRO A 158 3.70 -13.71 14.03
N ALA A 159 2.70 -12.84 14.10
CA ALA A 159 1.51 -12.89 13.25
C ALA A 159 1.72 -12.29 11.84
N VAL A 160 2.83 -11.58 11.60
CA VAL A 160 3.04 -10.80 10.36
C VAL A 160 4.13 -11.43 9.49
N PRO A 161 3.81 -12.30 8.52
CA PRO A 161 4.79 -12.87 7.60
C PRO A 161 5.30 -11.86 6.55
N ASN A 162 6.42 -12.20 5.89
CA ASN A 162 6.84 -11.48 4.69
C ASN A 162 5.73 -11.48 3.63
N GLY A 163 5.64 -10.41 2.85
CA GLY A 163 4.59 -10.22 1.86
C GLY A 163 3.29 -9.60 2.41
N THR A 164 3.10 -9.54 3.75
CA THR A 164 1.94 -8.87 4.36
C THR A 164 1.78 -7.46 3.82
N LYS A 165 0.57 -7.10 3.40
CA LYS A 165 0.26 -5.74 2.95
C LYS A 165 0.28 -4.77 4.13
N VAL A 166 0.86 -3.58 3.89
CA VAL A 166 0.92 -2.47 4.86
C VAL A 166 0.41 -1.22 4.16
N ALA A 167 -0.72 -0.70 4.57
CA ALA A 167 -1.26 0.57 4.10
C ALA A 167 -0.92 1.65 5.11
N ILE A 168 -0.27 2.71 4.67
CA ILE A 168 0.09 3.88 5.49
C ILE A 168 -0.63 5.09 4.93
N THR A 169 -1.46 5.72 5.73
CA THR A 169 -2.36 6.82 5.34
C THR A 169 -2.29 7.98 6.33
N GLY A 170 -2.78 9.14 5.91
CA GLY A 170 -2.87 10.33 6.75
C GLY A 170 -1.52 10.99 7.00
N GLY A 171 -1.44 11.70 8.10
CA GLY A 171 -0.27 12.42 8.56
C GLY A 171 -0.26 13.90 8.22
N PRO A 172 0.19 14.76 9.16
CA PRO A 172 0.11 16.21 9.02
C PRO A 172 1.07 16.78 7.97
N TYR A 173 1.96 15.96 7.43
CA TYR A 173 2.97 16.40 6.48
C TYR A 173 2.69 15.94 5.05
N GLY A 174 1.72 15.04 4.85
CA GLY A 174 1.40 14.48 3.55
C GLY A 174 2.61 13.87 2.82
N PRO A 175 2.47 13.56 1.53
CA PRO A 175 3.55 13.01 0.73
C PRO A 175 4.62 14.05 0.34
N LEU A 176 4.33 15.33 0.49
CA LEU A 176 5.24 16.42 0.10
C LEU A 176 6.06 17.00 1.27
N GLY A 177 5.79 16.56 2.49
CA GLY A 177 6.55 16.97 3.68
C GLY A 177 6.50 18.49 3.94
N TRP A 178 7.66 19.16 3.87
CA TRP A 178 7.80 20.59 4.14
C TRP A 178 7.20 21.52 3.07
N GLY A 179 6.86 20.98 1.92
CA GLY A 179 6.40 21.77 0.78
C GLY A 179 6.99 21.30 -0.54
N ARG A 180 6.79 22.09 -1.57
CA ARG A 180 7.27 21.78 -2.91
C ARG A 180 8.72 22.24 -3.09
N ARG A 181 9.65 21.30 -3.00
CA ARG A 181 11.02 21.54 -3.47
C ARG A 181 11.11 21.27 -4.97
N THR A 182 12.07 21.87 -5.66
CA THR A 182 12.38 21.49 -7.04
C THR A 182 12.93 20.07 -7.06
N LEU A 183 12.30 19.19 -7.85
CA LEU A 183 12.71 17.80 -8.01
C LEU A 183 13.53 17.64 -9.29
N ARG A 184 14.63 16.89 -9.19
CA ARG A 184 15.59 16.66 -10.28
C ARG A 184 16.11 15.24 -10.29
N GLU A 185 16.78 14.85 -11.37
CA GLU A 185 17.39 13.52 -11.49
C GLU A 185 18.33 13.22 -10.31
N GLY A 186 18.21 12.02 -9.76
CA GLY A 186 18.89 11.58 -8.54
C GLY A 186 18.07 11.76 -7.26
N ASP A 187 17.06 12.61 -7.24
CA ASP A 187 16.19 12.79 -6.08
C ASP A 187 15.36 11.53 -5.78
N ARG A 188 15.08 11.33 -4.49
CA ARG A 188 14.26 10.21 -3.98
C ARG A 188 13.28 10.72 -2.93
N GLY A 189 12.09 10.13 -2.89
CA GLY A 189 11.12 10.49 -1.88
C GLY A 189 9.67 10.23 -2.28
N ALA A 190 8.80 10.45 -1.31
CA ALA A 190 7.36 10.40 -1.54
C ALA A 190 6.88 11.51 -2.50
N ASP A 191 7.54 12.66 -2.50
CA ASP A 191 7.33 13.77 -3.42
C ASP A 191 7.65 13.39 -4.88
N VAL A 192 8.77 12.68 -5.10
CA VAL A 192 9.13 12.13 -6.42
C VAL A 192 8.07 11.11 -6.86
N ARG A 193 7.63 10.23 -5.96
CA ARG A 193 6.58 9.27 -6.27
C ARG A 193 5.27 9.96 -6.65
N GLN A 194 4.89 11.03 -5.96
CA GLN A 194 3.70 11.82 -6.31
C GLN A 194 3.83 12.46 -7.69
N LEU A 195 5.00 13.02 -8.02
CA LEU A 195 5.28 13.52 -9.36
C LEU A 195 5.07 12.42 -10.41
N GLN A 196 5.67 11.26 -10.19
CA GLN A 196 5.55 10.11 -11.10
C GLN A 196 4.09 9.67 -11.29
N LEU A 197 3.29 9.60 -10.22
CA LEU A 197 1.87 9.27 -10.30
C LEU A 197 1.09 10.30 -11.14
N ARG A 198 1.39 11.60 -11.01
CA ARG A 198 0.76 12.64 -11.82
C ARG A 198 1.18 12.56 -13.30
N LEU A 199 2.45 12.28 -13.57
CA LEU A 199 2.94 12.06 -14.94
C LEU A 199 2.32 10.80 -15.57
N MET A 200 2.14 9.72 -14.81
CA MET A 200 1.45 8.50 -15.27
C MET A 200 -0.02 8.78 -15.59
N GLN A 201 -0.74 9.52 -14.75
CA GLN A 201 -2.14 9.91 -14.98
C GLN A 201 -2.32 10.71 -16.28
N ARG A 202 -1.28 11.41 -16.73
CA ARG A 202 -1.26 12.13 -18.01
C ARG A 202 -0.73 11.31 -19.18
N GLY A 203 -0.36 10.04 -18.95
CA GLY A 203 0.22 9.18 -19.99
C GLY A 203 1.64 9.57 -20.40
N LEU A 204 2.35 10.35 -19.59
CA LEU A 204 3.71 10.81 -19.87
C LEU A 204 4.81 9.92 -19.27
N LEU A 205 4.45 9.05 -18.33
CA LEU A 205 5.38 8.12 -17.68
C LEU A 205 4.77 6.71 -17.65
N TRP A 206 5.56 5.70 -18.05
CA TRP A 206 5.12 4.30 -18.15
C TRP A 206 5.96 3.35 -17.28
N SER A 207 7.06 3.83 -16.70
CA SER A 207 7.99 3.02 -15.90
C SER A 207 7.54 2.74 -14.47
N GLY A 208 6.35 3.21 -14.07
CA GLY A 208 5.86 3.10 -12.70
C GLY A 208 6.27 4.28 -11.80
N ALA A 209 5.77 4.28 -10.58
CA ALA A 209 6.01 5.33 -9.57
C ALA A 209 6.81 4.73 -8.39
N ASP A 210 8.11 4.63 -8.57
CA ASP A 210 9.05 4.04 -7.62
C ASP A 210 9.61 5.04 -6.59
N GLY A 211 9.35 6.34 -6.78
CA GLY A 211 9.86 7.40 -5.92
C GLY A 211 11.34 7.72 -6.15
N VAL A 212 11.91 7.29 -7.27
CA VAL A 212 13.28 7.61 -7.68
C VAL A 212 13.25 8.42 -8.98
N PHE A 213 13.74 9.64 -8.96
CA PHE A 213 13.79 10.49 -10.15
C PHE A 213 14.94 10.06 -11.06
N GLY A 214 14.64 9.11 -11.94
CA GLY A 214 15.57 8.60 -12.93
C GLY A 214 15.38 9.24 -14.32
N PRO A 215 16.14 8.75 -15.34
CA PRO A 215 16.07 9.26 -16.71
C PRO A 215 14.67 9.21 -17.33
N ALA A 216 13.85 8.20 -17.01
CA ALA A 216 12.47 8.10 -17.50
C ALA A 216 11.59 9.23 -16.92
N THR A 217 11.72 9.51 -15.62
CA THR A 217 11.01 10.60 -14.95
C THR A 217 11.45 11.95 -15.52
N ARG A 218 12.75 12.16 -15.76
CA ARG A 218 13.29 13.37 -16.39
C ARG A 218 12.67 13.59 -17.78
N LYS A 219 12.62 12.56 -18.60
CA LYS A 219 12.01 12.61 -19.94
C LYS A 219 10.52 12.98 -19.88
N ALA A 220 9.80 12.42 -18.93
CA ALA A 220 8.39 12.72 -18.70
C ALA A 220 8.17 14.16 -18.21
N VAL A 221 9.07 14.70 -17.37
CA VAL A 221 9.05 16.10 -16.92
C VAL A 221 9.24 17.06 -18.09
N VAL A 222 10.20 16.80 -18.98
CA VAL A 222 10.41 17.61 -20.20
C VAL A 222 9.13 17.62 -21.05
N ALA A 223 8.51 16.46 -21.26
CA ALA A 223 7.26 16.35 -22.01
C ALA A 223 6.10 17.12 -21.35
N ALA A 224 5.97 16.99 -20.01
CA ALA A 224 4.94 17.67 -19.24
C ALA A 224 5.09 19.21 -19.32
N ARG A 225 6.31 19.72 -19.23
CA ARG A 225 6.58 21.16 -19.35
C ARG A 225 6.15 21.70 -20.71
N LYS A 226 6.45 20.95 -21.79
CA LYS A 226 6.01 21.28 -23.16
C LYS A 226 4.48 21.26 -23.28
N GLU A 227 3.81 20.22 -22.80
CA GLU A 227 2.35 20.08 -22.84
C GLU A 227 1.64 21.22 -22.09
N LEU A 228 2.21 21.64 -20.95
CA LEU A 228 1.64 22.66 -20.08
C LEU A 228 2.08 24.09 -20.43
N ASN A 229 2.81 24.28 -21.54
CA ASN A 229 3.34 25.57 -22.01
C ASN A 229 4.19 26.27 -20.93
N LEU A 230 5.00 25.52 -20.20
CA LEU A 230 5.99 26.02 -19.26
C LEU A 230 7.35 26.18 -19.92
N SER A 231 8.22 27.00 -19.33
CA SER A 231 9.59 27.19 -19.81
C SER A 231 10.29 25.82 -19.95
N PRO A 232 11.08 25.61 -21.03
CA PRO A 232 11.84 24.38 -21.21
C PRO A 232 12.72 24.05 -19.99
N GLY A 233 12.81 22.76 -19.66
CA GLY A 233 13.61 22.29 -18.53
C GLY A 233 13.34 20.83 -18.21
N ASP A 234 14.19 20.24 -17.41
CA ASP A 234 14.15 18.83 -17.01
C ASP A 234 13.90 18.60 -15.51
N GLN A 235 13.65 19.70 -14.79
CA GLN A 235 13.34 19.70 -13.36
C GLN A 235 11.86 19.97 -13.13
N ALA A 236 11.30 19.36 -12.10
CA ALA A 236 9.96 19.62 -11.65
C ALA A 236 9.98 20.67 -10.52
N ASP A 237 9.96 21.93 -10.93
CA ASP A 237 9.84 23.08 -10.04
C ASP A 237 8.43 23.20 -9.44
N PRO A 238 8.20 24.05 -8.43
CA PRO A 238 6.89 24.24 -7.83
C PRO A 238 5.79 24.60 -8.84
N ALA A 239 6.12 25.36 -9.90
CA ALA A 239 5.14 25.73 -10.92
C ALA A 239 4.65 24.51 -11.72
N LEU A 240 5.54 23.62 -12.15
CA LEU A 240 5.16 22.38 -12.80
C LEU A 240 4.37 21.47 -11.84
N GLN A 241 4.83 21.34 -10.60
CA GLN A 241 4.16 20.51 -9.60
C GLN A 241 2.71 20.96 -9.35
N GLU A 242 2.49 22.26 -9.28
CA GLU A 242 1.15 22.85 -9.15
C GLU A 242 0.28 22.59 -10.39
N ARG A 243 0.81 22.80 -11.58
CA ARG A 243 0.10 22.51 -12.83
C ARG A 243 -0.23 21.03 -13.00
N LEU A 244 0.55 20.15 -12.40
CA LEU A 244 0.28 18.72 -12.33
C LEU A 244 -0.71 18.35 -11.21
N GLY A 245 -1.16 19.30 -10.39
CA GLY A 245 -2.10 19.06 -9.29
C GLY A 245 -1.45 18.34 -8.10
N MET A 246 -0.16 18.56 -7.86
CA MET A 246 0.48 18.12 -6.62
C MET A 246 0.08 19.09 -5.50
N ILE A 247 -0.89 18.67 -4.69
CA ILE A 247 -1.47 19.48 -3.61
C ILE A 247 -0.66 19.26 -2.33
N LEU A 248 -0.35 20.37 -1.64
CA LEU A 248 0.06 20.33 -0.24
C LEU A 248 -1.18 20.03 0.59
N PHE A 249 -1.06 19.17 1.58
CA PHE A 249 -2.10 19.04 2.59
C PHE A 249 -2.03 20.26 3.51
N GLU A 250 -3.14 20.96 3.62
CA GLU A 250 -3.37 21.99 4.63
C GLU A 250 -3.82 21.36 5.94
#